data_9a989322ec76bae07bdd9bf0d693df17
#
_entry.id   9a989322ec76bae07bdd9bf0d693df17
#
_cell.length_a   1.000
_cell.length_b   1.000
_cell.length_c   1.000
_cell.angle_alpha   90.00
_cell.angle_beta   90.00
_cell.angle_gamma   90.00
#
_symmetry.space_group_name_H-M   'P 1'
#
loop_
_entity.id
_entity.type
_entity.pdbx_description
1 polymer ?
#
loop_
_entity_poly.entity_id
_entity_poly.type
_entity_poly.pdbx_seq_one_letter_code
_entity_poly.pdbx_strand_id
1 'polypeptide(L)'
;MTEKKIVGKLKSFNEVMYKDCFYHALIPTFRHFTGFIEPLLLNDICLEYSIENQDKVPTLIMKNASSQSYSDIFEKFGISVKKSRISSKKMIDHTIEVLNNDGIAIIRIDCFYEPLRIDSYQKYHAGHVIPIYGYDNTRNMFDILEGDFVDSVV
;
A
#
# COMPACT_ATOMS: atom_id res chain seq x y z
N MET A 1 -7.08 -23.33 13.64
CA MET A 1 -6.81 -21.96 13.15
C MET A 1 -6.28 -21.15 14.31
N THR A 2 -5.26 -20.34 14.10
CA THR A 2 -4.74 -19.44 15.12
C THR A 2 -5.83 -18.41 15.46
N GLU A 3 -6.09 -18.18 16.75
CA GLU A 3 -7.13 -17.22 17.17
C GLU A 3 -6.74 -15.78 16.87
N LYS A 4 -5.44 -15.47 16.94
CA LYS A 4 -4.88 -14.15 16.69
C LYS A 4 -3.49 -14.24 16.05
N LYS A 5 -3.20 -13.37 15.10
CA LYS A 5 -1.88 -13.22 14.47
C LYS A 5 -1.59 -11.76 14.24
N ILE A 6 -0.37 -11.34 14.56
CA ILE A 6 0.17 -10.02 14.21
C ILE A 6 1.55 -10.27 13.57
N VAL A 7 1.73 -9.84 12.34
CA VAL A 7 2.99 -10.01 11.58
C VAL A 7 4.06 -9.01 12.04
N GLY A 8 3.67 -7.97 12.75
CA GLY A 8 4.54 -6.95 13.31
C GLY A 8 3.78 -5.65 13.44
N LYS A 9 4.48 -4.59 13.91
CA LYS A 9 3.89 -3.26 13.98
C LYS A 9 4.39 -2.44 12.80
N LEU A 10 3.49 -2.08 11.88
CA LEU A 10 3.81 -1.16 10.80
C LEU A 10 3.96 0.26 11.38
N LYS A 11 4.95 1.00 10.88
CA LYS A 11 5.10 2.42 11.17
C LYS A 11 4.62 3.22 9.97
N SER A 12 3.63 4.10 10.16
CA SER A 12 3.14 4.97 9.10
C SER A 12 4.27 5.79 8.45
N PHE A 13 4.08 6.12 7.19
CA PHE A 13 4.96 6.99 6.44
C PHE A 13 4.25 8.33 6.22
N ASN A 14 4.50 9.27 7.13
CA ASN A 14 3.90 10.60 7.13
C ASN A 14 4.96 11.72 7.05
N GLU A 15 6.21 11.34 6.77
CA GLU A 15 7.33 12.29 6.70
C GLU A 15 7.20 13.26 5.52
N VAL A 16 6.61 12.81 4.43
CA VAL A 16 6.27 13.63 3.25
C VAL A 16 4.99 13.14 2.59
N MET A 17 4.24 14.03 1.97
CA MET A 17 3.15 13.62 1.08
C MET A 17 3.79 13.03 -0.20
N TYR A 18 3.61 11.72 -0.39
CA TYR A 18 4.28 11.01 -1.46
C TYR A 18 3.27 10.23 -2.30
N LYS A 19 3.10 10.66 -3.55
CA LYS A 19 2.25 10.08 -4.58
C LYS A 19 0.78 9.88 -4.15
N ASP A 20 0.43 8.64 -3.71
CA ASP A 20 -0.95 8.25 -3.46
C ASP A 20 -1.08 7.24 -2.32
N CYS A 21 -2.31 6.81 -2.02
CA CYS A 21 -2.60 5.84 -0.96
C CYS A 21 -1.91 4.49 -1.15
N PHE A 22 -1.61 4.09 -2.39
CA PHE A 22 -0.88 2.85 -2.63
C PHE A 22 0.54 2.92 -2.09
N TYR A 23 1.24 4.05 -2.29
CA TYR A 23 2.59 4.24 -1.72
C TYR A 23 2.57 4.39 -0.21
N HIS A 24 1.51 4.98 0.36
CA HIS A 24 1.31 5.03 1.80
C HIS A 24 1.11 3.65 2.43
N ALA A 25 0.62 2.66 1.69
CA ALA A 25 0.58 1.26 2.10
C ALA A 25 1.90 0.51 1.81
N LEU A 26 2.52 0.80 0.66
CA LEU A 26 3.70 0.09 0.17
C LEU A 26 4.96 0.41 0.98
N ILE A 27 5.20 1.69 1.28
CA ILE A 27 6.42 2.14 1.98
C ILE A 27 6.50 1.59 3.41
N PRO A 28 5.46 1.65 4.26
CA PRO A 28 5.46 0.99 5.56
C PRO A 28 5.70 -0.51 5.49
N THR A 29 5.10 -1.16 4.49
CA THR A 29 5.29 -2.60 4.26
C THR A 29 6.73 -2.93 3.91
N PHE A 30 7.35 -2.19 2.99
CA PHE A 30 8.75 -2.37 2.63
C PHE A 30 9.67 -2.10 3.83
N ARG A 31 9.45 -0.99 4.55
CA ARG A 31 10.19 -0.63 5.77
C ARG A 31 10.13 -1.73 6.83
N HIS A 32 8.97 -2.38 6.98
CA HIS A 32 8.81 -3.46 7.94
C HIS A 32 9.77 -4.63 7.68
N PHE A 33 9.92 -5.04 6.42
CA PHE A 33 10.76 -6.17 6.06
C PHE A 33 12.25 -5.82 5.91
N THR A 34 12.59 -4.58 5.56
CA THR A 34 13.97 -4.18 5.23
C THR A 34 14.61 -3.28 6.28
N GLY A 35 13.82 -2.56 7.06
CA GLY A 35 14.29 -1.54 8.00
C GLY A 35 14.53 -0.15 7.37
N PHE A 36 14.43 0.01 6.06
CA PHE A 36 14.72 1.26 5.33
C PHE A 36 13.76 1.45 4.14
N ILE A 37 13.76 2.62 3.47
CA ILE A 37 12.82 2.96 2.40
C ILE A 37 13.48 3.56 1.16
N GLU A 38 14.74 3.90 1.24
CA GLU A 38 15.49 4.64 0.23
C GLU A 38 15.40 4.04 -1.17
N PRO A 39 15.44 2.69 -1.37
CA PRO A 39 15.30 2.12 -2.71
C PRO A 39 13.97 2.43 -3.39
N LEU A 40 12.88 2.57 -2.64
CA LEU A 40 11.58 2.97 -3.21
C LEU A 40 11.59 4.45 -3.59
N LEU A 41 12.16 5.31 -2.73
CA LEU A 41 12.23 6.74 -3.01
C LEU A 41 13.17 7.07 -4.17
N LEU A 42 14.35 6.45 -4.19
CA LEU A 42 15.36 6.65 -5.24
C LEU A 42 14.88 6.16 -6.61
N ASN A 43 14.00 5.16 -6.64
CA ASN A 43 13.42 4.64 -7.88
C ASN A 43 12.61 5.71 -8.66
N ASP A 44 12.14 6.74 -7.99
CA ASP A 44 11.27 7.77 -8.55
C ASP A 44 11.99 9.10 -8.85
N ILE A 45 13.31 9.15 -8.69
CA ILE A 45 14.12 10.34 -9.04
C ILE A 45 14.36 10.43 -10.55
N CYS A 46 13.96 9.41 -11.32
CA CYS A 46 14.11 9.44 -12.77
C CYS A 46 13.15 10.46 -13.39
N LEU A 47 13.71 11.40 -14.15
CA LEU A 47 12.93 12.38 -14.90
C LEU A 47 12.99 12.03 -16.38
N GLU A 48 11.84 11.77 -16.97
CA GLU A 48 11.68 11.69 -18.42
C GLU A 48 11.25 13.03 -18.95
N TYR A 49 11.84 13.45 -20.06
CA TYR A 49 11.40 14.63 -20.79
C TYR A 49 11.01 14.27 -22.23
N SER A 50 9.99 14.92 -22.73
CA SER A 50 9.59 14.85 -24.12
C SER A 50 9.34 16.25 -24.68
N ILE A 51 9.58 16.43 -25.97
CA ILE A 51 9.24 17.65 -26.67
C ILE A 51 8.00 17.33 -27.49
N GLU A 52 6.87 17.95 -27.14
CA GLU A 52 5.63 17.84 -27.91
C GLU A 52 5.47 19.07 -28.84
N ASN A 53 4.78 18.85 -29.96
CA ASN A 53 4.44 19.89 -30.94
C ASN A 53 5.68 20.56 -31.61
N GLN A 54 6.44 19.79 -32.38
CA GLN A 54 7.60 20.30 -33.12
C GLN A 54 7.29 21.44 -34.09
N ASP A 55 6.02 21.60 -34.50
CA ASP A 55 5.56 22.66 -35.43
C ASP A 55 5.13 23.95 -34.72
N LYS A 56 5.21 23.99 -33.40
CA LYS A 56 4.90 25.17 -32.57
C LYS A 56 6.04 25.44 -31.58
N VAL A 57 5.79 26.32 -30.61
CA VAL A 57 6.74 26.50 -29.50
C VAL A 57 6.93 25.16 -28.79
N PRO A 58 8.15 24.61 -28.77
CA PRO A 58 8.40 23.34 -28.15
C PRO A 58 8.02 23.39 -26.67
N THR A 59 7.15 22.50 -26.24
CA THR A 59 6.78 22.37 -24.83
C THR A 59 7.59 21.23 -24.23
N LEU A 60 8.43 21.55 -23.25
CA LEU A 60 9.14 20.57 -22.47
C LEU A 60 8.18 19.98 -21.43
N ILE A 61 7.88 18.69 -21.54
CA ILE A 61 7.11 17.96 -20.55
C ILE A 61 8.08 17.12 -19.75
N MET A 62 8.11 17.35 -18.45
CA MET A 62 8.86 16.54 -17.50
C MET A 62 7.89 15.64 -16.74
N LYS A 63 8.17 14.35 -16.70
CA LYS A 63 7.38 13.34 -15.95
C LYS A 63 8.29 12.58 -15.01
N ASN A 64 7.79 12.33 -13.82
CA ASN A 64 8.44 11.38 -12.92
C ASN A 64 8.28 9.98 -13.51
N ALA A 65 9.39 9.29 -13.72
CA ALA A 65 9.40 7.91 -14.16
C ALA A 65 10.05 7.04 -13.10
N SER A 66 9.45 5.87 -12.86
CA SER A 66 10.06 4.85 -12.04
C SER A 66 10.96 3.98 -12.90
N SER A 67 12.24 3.86 -12.55
CA SER A 67 13.21 3.08 -13.33
C SER A 67 12.96 1.58 -13.29
N GLN A 68 12.30 1.09 -12.22
CA GLN A 68 11.97 -0.32 -12.00
C GLN A 68 10.56 -0.45 -11.43
N SER A 69 9.95 -1.62 -11.61
CA SER A 69 8.72 -1.92 -10.88
C SER A 69 9.01 -2.08 -9.39
N TYR A 70 8.06 -1.69 -8.53
CA TYR A 70 8.23 -1.93 -7.09
C TYR A 70 8.34 -3.43 -6.76
N SER A 71 7.73 -4.33 -7.56
CA SER A 71 7.89 -5.77 -7.38
C SER A 71 9.35 -6.20 -7.52
N ASP A 72 10.06 -5.67 -8.55
CA ASP A 72 11.47 -5.98 -8.79
C ASP A 72 12.35 -5.46 -7.64
N ILE A 73 11.99 -4.30 -7.08
CA ILE A 73 12.70 -3.76 -5.92
C ILE A 73 12.51 -4.70 -4.71
N PHE A 74 11.28 -5.09 -4.41
CA PHE A 74 10.99 -6.00 -3.30
C PHE A 74 11.76 -7.32 -3.44
N GLU A 75 11.75 -7.92 -4.64
CA GLU A 75 12.44 -9.18 -4.93
C GLU A 75 13.95 -9.08 -4.71
N LYS A 76 14.58 -7.95 -5.03
CA LYS A 76 16.02 -7.71 -4.75
C LYS A 76 16.36 -7.78 -3.26
N PHE A 77 15.39 -7.53 -2.40
CA PHE A 77 15.53 -7.64 -0.94
C PHE A 77 14.93 -8.93 -0.38
N GLY A 78 14.67 -9.93 -1.26
CA GLY A 78 14.18 -11.24 -0.86
C GLY A 78 12.70 -11.27 -0.48
N ILE A 79 11.92 -10.21 -0.82
CA ILE A 79 10.50 -10.10 -0.51
C ILE A 79 9.69 -10.49 -1.76
N SER A 80 8.95 -11.59 -1.66
CA SER A 80 8.08 -12.03 -2.77
C SER A 80 6.79 -11.22 -2.81
N VAL A 81 6.49 -10.62 -3.96
CA VAL A 81 5.25 -9.86 -4.20
C VAL A 81 4.31 -10.66 -5.09
N LYS A 82 3.16 -11.04 -4.54
CA LYS A 82 2.10 -11.74 -5.28
C LYS A 82 0.93 -10.82 -5.53
N LYS A 83 0.51 -10.66 -6.79
CA LYS A 83 -0.68 -9.92 -7.19
C LYS A 83 -1.81 -10.90 -7.51
N SER A 84 -2.94 -10.76 -6.83
CA SER A 84 -4.09 -11.65 -7.00
C SER A 84 -5.36 -10.84 -7.23
N ARG A 85 -6.21 -11.32 -8.13
CA ARG A 85 -7.60 -10.86 -8.25
C ARG A 85 -8.49 -11.86 -7.53
N ILE A 86 -9.07 -11.45 -6.42
CA ILE A 86 -9.83 -12.32 -5.54
C ILE A 86 -11.25 -11.76 -5.41
N SER A 87 -12.25 -12.64 -5.44
CA SER A 87 -13.61 -12.22 -5.15
C SER A 87 -13.76 -11.82 -3.68
N SER A 88 -14.65 -10.87 -3.38
CA SER A 88 -14.92 -10.41 -2.02
C SER A 88 -15.21 -11.56 -1.02
N LYS A 89 -15.89 -12.62 -1.48
CA LYS A 89 -16.21 -13.80 -0.65
C LYS A 89 -14.96 -14.57 -0.17
N LYS A 90 -13.85 -14.52 -0.91
CA LYS A 90 -12.60 -15.23 -0.59
C LYS A 90 -11.51 -14.29 -0.03
N MET A 91 -11.79 -13.01 0.03
CA MET A 91 -10.78 -12.02 0.41
C MET A 91 -10.33 -12.20 1.86
N ILE A 92 -11.27 -12.43 2.77
CA ILE A 92 -10.97 -12.63 4.20
C ILE A 92 -10.07 -13.85 4.39
N ASP A 93 -10.47 -15.00 3.85
CA ASP A 93 -9.71 -16.25 4.00
C ASP A 93 -8.30 -16.11 3.41
N HIS A 94 -8.19 -15.50 2.24
CA HIS A 94 -6.91 -15.29 1.60
C HIS A 94 -6.03 -14.29 2.36
N THR A 95 -6.61 -13.24 2.92
CA THR A 95 -5.89 -12.30 3.78
C THR A 95 -5.34 -13.00 5.01
N ILE A 96 -6.14 -13.83 5.67
CA ILE A 96 -5.71 -14.65 6.82
C ILE A 96 -4.58 -15.62 6.42
N GLU A 97 -4.68 -16.25 5.25
CA GLU A 97 -3.63 -17.13 4.71
C GLU A 97 -2.30 -16.37 4.52
N VAL A 98 -2.34 -15.17 3.93
CA VAL A 98 -1.15 -14.31 3.76
C VAL A 98 -0.52 -13.99 5.12
N LEU A 99 -1.32 -13.57 6.10
CA LEU A 99 -0.86 -13.23 7.44
C LEU A 99 -0.27 -14.44 8.19
N ASN A 100 -0.85 -15.63 8.02
CA ASN A 100 -0.34 -16.87 8.61
C ASN A 100 1.03 -17.27 8.06
N ASN A 101 1.34 -16.85 6.83
CA ASN A 101 2.65 -17.03 6.19
C ASN A 101 3.60 -15.83 6.42
N ASP A 102 3.38 -15.06 7.48
CA ASP A 102 4.16 -13.87 7.86
C ASP A 102 4.22 -12.78 6.77
N GLY A 103 3.23 -12.78 5.86
CA GLY A 103 3.07 -11.76 4.84
C GLY A 103 2.19 -10.59 5.31
N ILE A 104 2.23 -9.50 4.56
CA ILE A 104 1.33 -8.36 4.72
C ILE A 104 0.44 -8.27 3.48
N ALA A 105 -0.86 -8.14 3.68
CA ALA A 105 -1.81 -8.02 2.59
C ALA A 105 -2.09 -6.53 2.31
N ILE A 106 -1.81 -6.07 1.09
CA ILE A 106 -2.20 -4.72 0.64
C ILE A 106 -3.48 -4.89 -0.18
N ILE A 107 -4.58 -4.33 0.30
CA ILE A 107 -5.89 -4.47 -0.34
C ILE A 107 -6.45 -3.13 -0.78
N ARG A 108 -7.29 -3.17 -1.82
CA ARG A 108 -8.09 -2.04 -2.24
C ARG A 108 -9.48 -2.15 -1.66
N ILE A 109 -9.93 -1.10 -0.99
CA ILE A 109 -11.25 -0.98 -0.39
C ILE A 109 -12.01 0.20 -0.98
N ASP A 110 -13.28 0.30 -0.64
CA ASP A 110 -14.11 1.47 -0.93
C ASP A 110 -14.29 2.28 0.35
N CYS A 111 -13.81 3.54 0.34
CA CYS A 111 -13.89 4.47 1.46
C CYS A 111 -15.31 4.68 1.99
N PHE A 112 -16.34 4.45 1.16
CA PHE A 112 -17.73 4.52 1.62
C PHE A 112 -18.00 3.62 2.83
N TYR A 113 -17.31 2.48 2.92
CA TYR A 113 -17.48 1.49 4.00
C TYR A 113 -16.41 1.57 5.09
N GLU A 114 -15.50 2.54 5.02
CA GLU A 114 -14.38 2.68 5.94
C GLU A 114 -14.64 3.72 7.03
N PRO A 115 -14.95 3.32 8.29
CA PRO A 115 -15.33 4.25 9.35
C PRO A 115 -14.23 5.23 9.76
N LEU A 116 -12.96 4.90 9.53
CA LEU A 116 -11.82 5.75 9.86
C LEU A 116 -11.70 6.95 8.92
N ARG A 117 -12.26 6.85 7.72
CA ARG A 117 -12.28 7.92 6.72
C ARG A 117 -13.51 8.82 6.89
N ILE A 118 -13.51 9.65 7.92
CA ILE A 118 -14.63 10.55 8.26
C ILE A 118 -15.03 11.47 7.10
N ASP A 119 -14.08 11.80 6.23
CA ASP A 119 -14.30 12.61 5.03
C ASP A 119 -15.18 11.91 3.98
N SER A 120 -15.08 10.60 3.83
CA SER A 120 -15.74 9.79 2.78
C SER A 120 -16.73 8.77 3.31
N TYR A 121 -16.63 8.34 4.57
CA TYR A 121 -17.50 7.32 5.17
C TYR A 121 -18.99 7.66 5.01
N GLN A 122 -19.73 6.76 4.37
CA GLN A 122 -21.18 6.89 4.04
C GLN A 122 -21.56 8.16 3.26
N LYS A 123 -20.58 8.80 2.58
CA LYS A 123 -20.82 10.03 1.80
C LYS A 123 -20.61 9.81 0.31
N TYR A 124 -19.50 9.22 -0.08
CA TYR A 124 -19.21 8.95 -1.49
C TYR A 124 -18.28 7.73 -1.66
N HIS A 125 -18.36 7.10 -2.82
CA HIS A 125 -17.54 5.97 -3.18
C HIS A 125 -16.20 6.44 -3.74
N ALA A 126 -15.10 5.96 -3.14
CA ALA A 126 -13.75 6.20 -3.61
C ALA A 126 -12.86 5.00 -3.31
N GLY A 127 -11.98 4.66 -4.26
CA GLY A 127 -11.02 3.57 -4.05
C GLY A 127 -9.90 4.02 -3.13
N HIS A 128 -9.60 3.22 -2.13
CA HIS A 128 -8.49 3.42 -1.21
C HIS A 128 -7.66 2.15 -1.05
N VAL A 129 -6.43 2.26 -0.59
CA VAL A 129 -5.51 1.12 -0.44
C VAL A 129 -4.94 1.13 0.97
N ILE A 130 -5.10 0.01 1.66
CA ILE A 130 -4.62 -0.18 3.04
C ILE A 130 -3.78 -1.45 3.18
N PRO A 131 -2.75 -1.46 4.03
CA PRO A 131 -2.06 -2.67 4.43
C PRO A 131 -2.74 -3.30 5.65
N ILE A 132 -2.91 -4.61 5.61
CA ILE A 132 -3.37 -5.44 6.72
C ILE A 132 -2.18 -6.25 7.23
N TYR A 133 -1.88 -6.13 8.52
CA TYR A 133 -0.71 -6.75 9.13
C TYR A 133 -1.05 -7.68 10.32
N GLY A 134 -2.33 -7.82 10.65
CA GLY A 134 -2.78 -8.73 11.70
C GLY A 134 -4.27 -9.02 11.63
N TYR A 135 -4.69 -10.03 12.42
CA TYR A 135 -6.10 -10.35 12.61
C TYR A 135 -6.36 -10.90 14.01
N ASP A 136 -7.60 -10.77 14.47
CA ASP A 136 -8.13 -11.34 15.70
C ASP A 136 -9.50 -11.97 15.40
N ASN A 137 -9.52 -13.30 15.30
CA ASN A 137 -10.74 -14.06 15.02
C ASN A 137 -11.77 -14.01 16.16
N THR A 138 -11.32 -13.82 17.40
CA THR A 138 -12.24 -13.75 18.56
C THR A 138 -13.06 -12.47 18.54
N ARG A 139 -12.47 -11.41 18.00
CA ARG A 139 -13.10 -10.09 17.86
C ARG A 139 -13.64 -9.85 16.46
N ASN A 140 -13.34 -10.74 15.50
CA ASN A 140 -13.68 -10.60 14.08
C ASN A 140 -13.13 -9.29 13.48
N MET A 141 -11.84 -9.01 13.73
CA MET A 141 -11.18 -7.74 13.38
C MET A 141 -9.85 -7.98 12.67
N PHE A 142 -9.45 -7.00 11.85
CA PHE A 142 -8.12 -6.91 11.27
C PHE A 142 -7.35 -5.73 11.86
N ASP A 143 -6.05 -5.89 12.02
CA ASP A 143 -5.12 -4.79 12.30
C ASP A 143 -4.68 -4.19 10.98
N ILE A 144 -4.99 -2.91 10.79
CA ILE A 144 -4.69 -2.16 9.57
C ILE A 144 -3.84 -0.94 9.89
N LEU A 145 -3.15 -0.42 8.89
CA LEU A 145 -2.51 0.89 8.95
C LEU A 145 -3.26 1.85 8.04
N GLU A 146 -3.85 2.88 8.62
CA GLU A 146 -4.52 3.97 7.91
C GLU A 146 -3.78 5.28 8.19
N GLY A 147 -3.15 5.85 7.14
CA GLY A 147 -2.52 7.17 7.13
C GLY A 147 -1.99 7.69 8.47
N ASP A 148 -2.64 8.70 9.00
CA ASP A 148 -2.28 9.33 10.28
C ASP A 148 -2.78 8.55 11.52
N PHE A 149 -3.61 7.52 11.32
CA PHE A 149 -4.15 6.70 12.40
C PHE A 149 -3.24 5.50 12.63
N VAL A 150 -2.27 5.68 13.49
CA VAL A 150 -1.43 4.59 13.98
C VAL A 150 -2.23 3.80 15.01
N ASP A 151 -2.28 2.48 14.88
CA ASP A 151 -2.93 1.55 15.82
C ASP A 151 -4.47 1.50 15.76
N SER A 152 -5.06 1.78 14.61
CA SER A 152 -6.49 1.56 14.41
C SER A 152 -6.78 0.06 14.30
N VAL A 153 -7.54 -0.46 15.23
CA VAL A 153 -8.12 -1.82 15.17
C VAL A 153 -9.54 -1.67 14.65
N VAL A 154 -9.85 -2.29 13.52
CA VAL A 154 -11.19 -2.25 12.92
C VAL A 154 -11.76 -3.64 12.78
#